data_7a833e814d7ca8bd156774b7d6c139ba
#
_entry.id   7a833e814d7ca8bd156774b7d6c139ba
#
_cell.length_a   1.000
_cell.length_b   1.000
_cell.length_c   1.000
_cell.angle_alpha   90.00
_cell.angle_beta   90.00
_cell.angle_gamma   90.00
#
_symmetry.space_group_name_H-M   'P 1'
#
loop_
_entity.id
_entity.type
_entity.pdbx_description
1 polymer ?
#
loop_
_entity_poly.entity_id
_entity_poly.type
_entity_poly.pdbx_seq_one_letter_code
_entity_poly.pdbx_strand_id
1 'polypeptide(L)'
;MIQKPDVFSILKNDSATASSMGGLIFTIAVTGIIYVTKALTGIVPANVNPLNFIWLTLAALIYSIIVIAVRVPYVTATFEHGVEVNAQILKSSVFRTVWTLHLHYIHLGQTHDVKLKQLITEKTKLMLEKKELALIVDQRNPKNILIRDVYL
;
A
#
# COMPACT_ATOMS: atom_id res chain seq x y z
N MET A 1 -13.36 -20.62 -6.66
CA MET A 1 -13.72 -19.33 -5.99
C MET A 1 -12.44 -18.82 -5.34
N ILE A 2 -11.97 -17.63 -5.69
CA ILE A 2 -10.74 -17.06 -5.13
C ILE A 2 -11.01 -16.67 -3.68
N GLN A 3 -10.11 -17.03 -2.75
CA GLN A 3 -10.23 -16.64 -1.36
C GLN A 3 -10.11 -15.12 -1.25
N LYS A 4 -11.01 -14.47 -0.52
CA LYS A 4 -10.96 -13.02 -0.29
C LYS A 4 -9.94 -12.72 0.81
N PRO A 5 -9.14 -11.65 0.65
CA PRO A 5 -8.28 -11.18 1.74
C PRO A 5 -9.12 -10.60 2.87
N ASP A 6 -8.67 -10.77 4.10
CA ASP A 6 -9.23 -10.04 5.22
C ASP A 6 -8.81 -8.56 5.22
N VAL A 7 -9.57 -7.72 5.93
CA VAL A 7 -9.30 -6.28 6.00
C VAL A 7 -7.91 -5.99 6.57
N PHE A 8 -7.47 -6.75 7.56
CA PHE A 8 -6.16 -6.56 8.18
C PHE A 8 -5.02 -6.86 7.21
N SER A 9 -5.16 -7.94 6.41
CA SER A 9 -4.21 -8.26 5.34
C SER A 9 -4.10 -7.12 4.31
N ILE A 10 -5.23 -6.50 3.94
CA ILE A 10 -5.25 -5.35 3.04
C ILE A 10 -4.51 -4.17 3.67
N LEU A 11 -4.83 -3.81 4.92
CA LEU A 11 -4.21 -2.68 5.63
C LEU A 11 -2.70 -2.83 5.75
N LYS A 12 -2.23 -4.05 5.98
CA LYS A 12 -0.80 -4.34 6.16
C LYS A 12 -0.02 -4.41 4.85
N ASN A 13 -0.61 -4.99 3.82
CA ASN A 13 0.13 -5.39 2.62
C ASN A 13 -0.15 -4.48 1.41
N ASP A 14 -1.29 -3.77 1.37
CA ASP A 14 -1.54 -2.80 0.31
C ASP A 14 -0.65 -1.56 0.50
N SER A 15 0.11 -1.23 -0.53
CA SER A 15 1.12 -0.16 -0.46
C SER A 15 0.54 1.21 -0.10
N ALA A 16 -0.66 1.52 -0.59
CA ALA A 16 -1.31 2.79 -0.32
C ALA A 16 -1.80 2.89 1.14
N THR A 17 -2.47 1.83 1.64
CA THR A 17 -2.96 1.79 3.02
C THR A 17 -1.81 1.74 4.03
N ALA A 18 -0.81 0.89 3.79
CA ALA A 18 0.36 0.79 4.67
C ALA A 18 1.14 2.10 4.75
N SER A 19 1.33 2.80 3.61
CA SER A 19 2.01 4.10 3.59
C SER A 19 1.22 5.19 4.32
N SER A 20 -0.11 5.23 4.15
CA SER A 20 -0.96 6.22 4.82
C SER A 20 -0.97 6.01 6.34
N MET A 21 -1.05 4.76 6.79
CA MET A 21 -0.99 4.42 8.22
C MET A 21 0.39 4.72 8.81
N GLY A 22 1.48 4.41 8.10
CA GLY A 22 2.84 4.76 8.51
C GLY A 22 3.03 6.26 8.67
N GLY A 23 2.52 7.05 7.72
CA GLY A 23 2.50 8.51 7.81
C GLY A 23 1.72 9.03 9.02
N LEU A 24 0.55 8.47 9.30
CA LEU A 24 -0.25 8.82 10.47
C LEU A 24 0.49 8.51 11.78
N ILE A 25 1.04 7.31 11.91
CA ILE A 25 1.80 6.90 13.11
C ILE A 25 2.99 7.85 13.32
N PHE A 26 3.72 8.17 12.25
CA PHE A 26 4.85 9.11 12.31
C PHE A 26 4.42 10.49 12.80
N THR A 27 3.33 11.08 12.26
CA THR A 27 2.85 12.39 12.69
C THR A 27 2.36 12.40 14.14
N ILE A 28 1.71 11.32 14.62
CA ILE A 28 1.31 11.16 16.02
C ILE A 28 2.55 11.13 16.91
N ALA A 29 3.57 10.34 16.55
CA ALA A 29 4.81 10.22 17.34
C ALA A 29 5.54 11.56 17.44
N VAL A 30 5.72 12.27 16.33
CA VAL A 30 6.38 13.59 16.31
C VAL A 30 5.60 14.61 17.14
N THR A 31 4.28 14.67 16.97
CA THR A 31 3.40 15.54 17.75
C THR A 31 3.52 15.25 19.23
N GLY A 32 3.46 13.97 19.62
CA GLY A 32 3.61 13.53 21.02
C GLY A 32 4.95 13.94 21.62
N ILE A 33 6.06 13.75 20.89
CA ILE A 33 7.41 14.16 21.34
C ILE A 33 7.45 15.68 21.62
N ILE A 34 6.91 16.50 20.68
CA ILE A 34 6.91 17.96 20.83
C ILE A 34 6.14 18.38 22.09
N TYR A 35 4.95 17.80 22.32
CA TYR A 35 4.15 18.13 23.49
C TYR A 35 4.78 17.65 24.82
N VAL A 36 5.34 16.45 24.84
CA VAL A 36 6.05 15.93 26.02
C VAL A 36 7.29 16.78 26.33
N THR A 37 8.07 17.13 25.32
CA THR A 37 9.24 18.02 25.51
C THR A 37 8.81 19.37 26.06
N LYS A 38 7.77 19.98 25.53
CA LYS A 38 7.22 21.23 26.04
C LYS A 38 6.78 21.11 27.49
N ALA A 39 6.10 20.01 27.84
CA ALA A 39 5.61 19.80 29.20
C ALA A 39 6.74 19.61 30.23
N LEU A 40 7.82 18.92 29.83
CA LEU A 40 8.94 18.60 30.73
C LEU A 40 9.95 19.75 30.86
N THR A 41 10.22 20.49 29.80
CA THR A 41 11.30 21.49 29.77
C THR A 41 10.80 22.93 29.74
N GLY A 42 9.51 23.16 29.44
CA GLY A 42 8.96 24.48 29.17
C GLY A 42 9.48 25.10 27.87
N ILE A 43 10.40 24.42 27.17
CA ILE A 43 11.08 24.94 25.99
C ILE A 43 10.45 24.34 24.73
N VAL A 44 10.01 25.22 23.83
CA VAL A 44 9.70 24.85 22.45
C VAL A 44 10.69 25.62 21.58
N PRO A 45 11.31 24.99 20.57
CA PRO A 45 12.14 25.72 19.63
C PRO A 45 11.38 26.92 19.08
N ALA A 46 12.03 28.10 19.04
CA ALA A 46 11.39 29.40 18.74
C ALA A 46 10.58 29.41 17.42
N ASN A 47 10.93 28.50 16.48
CA ASN A 47 10.30 28.41 15.17
C ASN A 47 9.24 27.29 15.06
N VAL A 48 8.89 26.62 16.17
CA VAL A 48 7.95 25.51 16.18
C VAL A 48 6.66 25.94 16.87
N ASN A 49 5.59 26.06 16.09
CA ASN A 49 4.24 26.22 16.65
C ASN A 49 3.61 24.83 16.87
N PRO A 50 3.40 24.37 18.11
CA PRO A 50 2.83 23.05 18.39
C PRO A 50 1.44 22.83 17.76
N LEU A 51 0.65 23.87 17.55
CA LEU A 51 -0.67 23.79 16.92
C LEU A 51 -0.57 23.28 15.48
N ASN A 52 0.49 23.65 14.75
CA ASN A 52 0.69 23.18 13.37
C ASN A 52 0.81 21.65 13.30
N PHE A 53 1.39 21.01 14.30
CA PHE A 53 1.53 19.56 14.35
C PHE A 53 0.21 18.85 14.66
N ILE A 54 -0.68 19.48 15.44
CA ILE A 54 -2.05 18.98 15.62
C ILE A 54 -2.80 18.97 14.29
N TRP A 55 -2.75 20.08 13.54
CA TRP A 55 -3.39 20.18 12.23
C TRP A 55 -2.80 19.19 11.22
N LEU A 56 -1.48 19.01 11.24
CA LEU A 56 -0.81 18.01 10.39
C LEU A 56 -1.28 16.58 10.73
N THR A 57 -1.37 16.25 12.02
CA THR A 57 -1.85 14.93 12.47
C THR A 57 -3.31 14.71 12.10
N LEU A 58 -4.17 15.75 12.24
CA LEU A 58 -5.56 15.68 11.84
C LEU A 58 -5.70 15.48 10.32
N ALA A 59 -4.91 16.20 9.53
CA ALA A 59 -4.89 16.03 8.07
C ALA A 59 -4.42 14.62 7.67
N ALA A 60 -3.39 14.07 8.33
CA ALA A 60 -2.91 12.72 8.11
C ALA A 60 -3.97 11.67 8.48
N LEU A 61 -4.73 11.89 9.56
CA LEU A 61 -5.84 11.03 9.97
C LEU A 61 -6.94 11.00 8.91
N ILE A 62 -7.41 12.18 8.48
CA ILE A 62 -8.43 12.29 7.44
C ILE A 62 -7.97 11.62 6.15
N TYR A 63 -6.73 11.89 5.72
CA TYR A 63 -6.15 11.24 4.54
C TYR A 63 -6.13 9.72 4.68
N SER A 64 -5.70 9.17 5.81
CA SER A 64 -5.67 7.72 6.05
C SER A 64 -7.06 7.10 6.00
N ILE A 65 -8.07 7.75 6.58
CA ILE A 65 -9.46 7.29 6.51
C ILE A 65 -9.94 7.24 5.06
N ILE A 66 -9.68 8.28 4.27
CA ILE A 66 -10.07 8.33 2.86
C ILE A 66 -9.39 7.20 2.07
N VAL A 67 -8.07 7.01 2.26
CA VAL A 67 -7.32 5.95 1.58
C VAL A 67 -7.90 4.58 1.93
N ILE A 68 -8.15 4.29 3.20
CA ILE A 68 -8.74 3.02 3.64
C ILE A 68 -10.14 2.83 3.04
N ALA A 69 -11.00 3.85 3.11
CA ALA A 69 -12.37 3.80 2.59
C ALA A 69 -12.44 3.55 1.08
N VAL A 70 -11.42 3.96 0.33
CA VAL A 70 -11.35 3.72 -1.13
C VAL A 70 -10.65 2.39 -1.44
N ARG A 71 -9.53 2.09 -0.77
CA ARG A 71 -8.69 0.94 -1.11
C ARG A 71 -9.26 -0.40 -0.66
N VAL A 72 -9.85 -0.46 0.54
CA VAL A 72 -10.41 -1.74 1.04
C VAL A 72 -11.52 -2.27 0.12
N PRO A 73 -12.56 -1.48 -0.23
CA PRO A 73 -13.57 -1.93 -1.20
C PRO A 73 -12.98 -2.26 -2.58
N TYR A 74 -12.01 -1.45 -3.05
CA TYR A 74 -11.36 -1.70 -4.35
C TYR A 74 -10.66 -3.06 -4.38
N VAL A 75 -9.83 -3.37 -3.37
CA VAL A 75 -9.12 -4.65 -3.29
C VAL A 75 -10.13 -5.80 -3.17
N THR A 76 -11.11 -5.68 -2.28
CA THR A 76 -12.15 -6.70 -2.09
C THR A 76 -12.93 -6.97 -3.37
N ALA A 77 -13.39 -5.92 -4.07
CA ALA A 77 -14.11 -6.05 -5.33
C ALA A 77 -13.25 -6.68 -6.43
N THR A 78 -11.95 -6.34 -6.48
CA THR A 78 -11.02 -6.96 -7.45
C THR A 78 -10.87 -8.47 -7.19
N PHE A 79 -10.85 -8.92 -5.94
CA PHE A 79 -10.84 -10.34 -5.61
C PHE A 79 -12.19 -11.03 -5.87
N GLU A 80 -13.31 -10.31 -5.70
CA GLU A 80 -14.67 -10.86 -5.96
C GLU A 80 -14.94 -11.10 -7.45
N HIS A 81 -14.52 -10.15 -8.29
CA HIS A 81 -14.85 -10.15 -9.71
C HIS A 81 -13.64 -10.46 -10.60
N GLY A 82 -12.47 -10.66 -10.00
CA GLY A 82 -11.24 -10.93 -10.71
C GLY A 82 -11.07 -12.38 -11.10
N VAL A 83 -10.23 -12.59 -12.08
CA VAL A 83 -9.72 -13.90 -12.46
C VAL A 83 -8.23 -13.97 -12.16
N GLU A 84 -7.80 -15.15 -11.78
CA GLU A 84 -6.38 -15.43 -11.56
C GLU A 84 -5.69 -15.66 -12.90
N VAL A 85 -4.59 -14.95 -13.14
CA VAL A 85 -3.73 -15.13 -14.31
C VAL A 85 -2.28 -15.19 -13.87
N ASN A 86 -1.46 -15.99 -14.57
CA ASN A 86 -0.03 -16.00 -14.36
C ASN A 86 0.61 -14.91 -15.21
N ALA A 87 1.46 -14.12 -14.59
CA ALA A 87 2.22 -13.06 -15.25
C ALA A 87 3.71 -13.34 -15.16
N GLN A 88 4.41 -13.12 -16.26
CA GLN A 88 5.87 -13.17 -16.32
C GLN A 88 6.45 -11.83 -15.90
N ILE A 89 7.54 -11.86 -15.15
CA ILE A 89 8.28 -10.68 -14.77
C ILE A 89 9.30 -10.36 -15.86
N LEU A 90 9.04 -9.32 -16.64
CA LEU A 90 9.97 -8.84 -17.67
C LEU A 90 11.14 -8.07 -17.06
N LYS A 91 10.85 -7.24 -16.06
CA LYS A 91 11.86 -6.43 -15.36
C LYS A 91 11.43 -6.24 -13.91
N SER A 92 12.39 -6.40 -13.03
CA SER A 92 12.24 -6.17 -11.59
C SER A 92 13.31 -5.19 -11.13
N SER A 93 12.92 -4.20 -10.34
CA SER A 93 13.86 -3.27 -9.71
C SER A 93 13.39 -2.88 -8.33
N VAL A 94 14.33 -2.80 -7.42
CA VAL A 94 14.10 -2.37 -6.04
C VAL A 94 14.79 -1.04 -5.82
N PHE A 95 14.05 -0.06 -5.35
CA PHE A 95 14.61 1.21 -4.92
C PHE A 95 14.08 1.55 -3.52
N ARG A 96 14.98 1.59 -2.54
CA ARG A 96 14.63 1.73 -1.11
C ARG A 96 13.65 0.63 -0.67
N THR A 97 12.42 1.00 -0.33
CA THR A 97 11.35 0.10 0.12
C THR A 97 10.30 -0.17 -0.94
N VAL A 98 10.54 0.25 -2.19
CA VAL A 98 9.59 0.10 -3.28
C VAL A 98 10.11 -0.90 -4.29
N TRP A 99 9.33 -1.94 -4.53
CA TRP A 99 9.54 -2.91 -5.58
C TRP A 99 8.75 -2.49 -6.82
N THR A 100 9.45 -2.25 -7.93
CA THR A 100 8.84 -1.91 -9.22
C THR A 100 8.96 -3.11 -10.15
N LEU A 101 7.82 -3.55 -10.67
CA LEU A 101 7.67 -4.70 -11.54
C LEU A 101 7.15 -4.26 -12.90
N HIS A 102 7.73 -4.78 -13.96
CA HIS A 102 7.14 -4.79 -15.29
C HIS A 102 6.67 -6.22 -15.57
N LEU A 103 5.38 -6.39 -15.71
CA LEU A 103 4.71 -7.68 -15.83
C LEU A 103 4.08 -7.81 -17.20
N HIS A 104 4.16 -9.02 -17.74
CA HIS A 104 3.55 -9.42 -18.99
C HIS A 104 2.57 -10.56 -18.72
N TYR A 105 1.31 -10.38 -19.12
CA TYR A 105 0.31 -11.43 -18.95
C TYR A 105 -0.69 -11.44 -20.11
N ILE A 106 -1.36 -12.59 -20.28
CA ILE A 106 -2.39 -12.76 -21.29
C ILE A 106 -3.74 -12.87 -20.56
N HIS A 107 -4.70 -12.05 -20.98
CA HIS A 107 -6.06 -12.08 -20.48
C HIS A 107 -7.05 -11.96 -21.64
N LEU A 108 -8.01 -12.90 -21.74
CA LEU A 108 -8.99 -12.97 -22.83
C LEU A 108 -8.36 -12.95 -24.23
N GLY A 109 -7.21 -13.59 -24.41
CA GLY A 109 -6.49 -13.63 -25.69
C GLY A 109 -5.74 -12.34 -26.06
N GLN A 110 -5.76 -11.34 -25.20
CA GLN A 110 -5.01 -10.11 -25.35
C GLN A 110 -3.80 -10.08 -24.43
N THR A 111 -2.72 -9.56 -24.96
CA THR A 111 -1.47 -9.37 -24.23
C THR A 111 -1.47 -8.01 -23.53
N HIS A 112 -1.09 -8.01 -22.25
CA HIS A 112 -1.01 -6.82 -21.42
C HIS A 112 0.38 -6.66 -20.81
N ASP A 113 0.96 -5.48 -20.99
CA ASP A 113 2.20 -5.07 -20.31
C ASP A 113 1.86 -4.00 -19.27
N VAL A 114 2.16 -4.29 -18.01
CA VAL A 114 1.79 -3.39 -16.92
C VAL A 114 2.97 -3.15 -15.98
N LYS A 115 2.97 -1.96 -15.39
CA LYS A 115 3.95 -1.57 -14.38
C LYS A 115 3.27 -1.46 -13.04
N LEU A 116 3.71 -2.29 -12.08
CA LEU A 116 3.26 -2.26 -10.70
C LEU A 116 4.34 -1.72 -9.78
N LYS A 117 3.91 -1.00 -8.74
CA LYS A 117 4.75 -0.62 -7.62
C LYS A 117 4.17 -1.21 -6.34
N GLN A 118 5.00 -1.92 -5.60
CA GLN A 118 4.62 -2.57 -4.36
C GLN A 118 5.61 -2.23 -3.26
N LEU A 119 5.14 -2.05 -2.02
CA LEU A 119 6.05 -1.96 -0.88
C LEU A 119 6.69 -3.31 -0.60
N ILE A 120 7.97 -3.26 -0.18
CA ILE A 120 8.68 -4.44 0.26
C ILE A 120 8.24 -4.75 1.69
N THR A 121 7.49 -5.84 1.82
CA THR A 121 7.07 -6.46 3.07
C THR A 121 7.74 -7.82 3.21
N GLU A 122 7.58 -8.51 4.32
CA GLU A 122 8.09 -9.88 4.47
C GLU A 122 7.54 -10.83 3.38
N LYS A 123 6.24 -10.68 3.02
CA LYS A 123 5.64 -11.47 1.94
C LYS A 123 6.25 -11.16 0.58
N THR A 124 6.42 -9.88 0.24
CA THR A 124 6.98 -9.49 -1.07
C THR A 124 8.46 -9.82 -1.20
N LYS A 125 9.24 -9.86 -0.11
CA LYS A 125 10.62 -10.33 -0.12
C LYS A 125 10.75 -11.75 -0.67
N LEU A 126 9.84 -12.64 -0.27
CA LEU A 126 9.82 -14.04 -0.73
C LEU A 126 9.48 -14.16 -2.23
N MET A 127 8.97 -13.10 -2.82
CA MET A 127 8.58 -13.08 -4.24
C MET A 127 9.64 -12.43 -5.14
N LEU A 128 10.64 -11.74 -4.57
CA LEU A 128 11.65 -10.99 -5.36
C LEU A 128 12.42 -11.86 -6.35
N GLU A 129 12.60 -13.15 -6.05
CA GLU A 129 13.34 -14.11 -6.87
C GLU A 129 12.46 -14.91 -7.83
N LYS A 130 11.13 -14.76 -7.73
CA LYS A 130 10.21 -15.45 -8.63
C LYS A 130 10.29 -14.86 -10.04
N LYS A 131 10.18 -15.72 -11.05
CA LYS A 131 10.08 -15.30 -12.46
C LYS A 131 8.64 -15.06 -12.90
N GLU A 132 7.69 -15.64 -12.17
CA GLU A 132 6.26 -15.57 -12.44
C GLU A 132 5.51 -15.22 -11.16
N LEU A 133 4.42 -14.49 -11.31
CA LEU A 133 3.54 -14.10 -10.22
C LEU A 133 2.09 -14.40 -10.58
N ALA A 134 1.32 -14.85 -9.60
CA ALA A 134 -0.13 -14.95 -9.73
C ALA A 134 -0.76 -13.57 -9.52
N LEU A 135 -1.47 -13.09 -10.52
CA LEU A 135 -2.22 -11.83 -10.49
C LEU A 135 -3.71 -12.11 -10.38
N ILE A 136 -4.41 -11.22 -9.72
CA ILE A 136 -5.87 -11.10 -9.82
C ILE A 136 -6.14 -9.91 -10.75
N VAL A 137 -6.81 -10.19 -11.87
CA VAL A 137 -7.18 -9.19 -12.89
C VAL A 137 -8.68 -8.98 -12.84
N ASP A 138 -9.11 -7.74 -12.65
CA ASP A 138 -10.54 -7.39 -12.69
C ASP A 138 -11.08 -7.56 -14.11
N GLN A 139 -12.08 -8.44 -14.29
CA GLN A 139 -12.70 -8.69 -15.60
C GLN A 139 -13.32 -7.46 -16.24
N ARG A 140 -13.78 -6.51 -15.44
CA ARG A 140 -14.41 -5.27 -15.90
C ARG A 140 -13.38 -4.23 -16.34
N ASN A 141 -12.20 -4.26 -15.73
CA ASN A 141 -11.11 -3.35 -16.04
C ASN A 141 -9.75 -4.07 -15.92
N PRO A 142 -9.19 -4.60 -17.03
CA PRO A 142 -7.93 -5.33 -17.02
C PRO A 142 -6.71 -4.53 -16.53
N LYS A 143 -6.85 -3.21 -16.42
CA LYS A 143 -5.79 -2.37 -15.80
C LYS A 143 -5.78 -2.46 -14.26
N ASN A 144 -6.87 -2.93 -13.66
CA ASN A 144 -6.97 -3.18 -12.23
C ASN A 144 -6.42 -4.56 -11.93
N ILE A 145 -5.19 -4.59 -11.45
CA ILE A 145 -4.47 -5.83 -11.16
C ILE A 145 -3.89 -5.78 -9.76
N LEU A 146 -3.91 -6.93 -9.11
CA LEU A 146 -3.33 -7.14 -7.78
C LEU A 146 -2.44 -8.39 -7.79
N ILE A 147 -1.33 -8.37 -7.05
CA ILE A 147 -0.53 -9.59 -6.86
C ILE A 147 -1.23 -10.43 -5.79
N ARG A 148 -1.74 -11.62 -6.17
CA ARG A 148 -2.52 -12.48 -5.28
C ARG A 148 -1.82 -12.77 -3.95
N ASP A 149 -0.59 -13.22 -4.02
CA ASP A 149 0.17 -13.70 -2.86
C ASP A 149 0.56 -12.57 -1.87
N VAL A 150 0.40 -11.31 -2.26
CA VAL A 150 0.60 -10.16 -1.35
C VAL A 150 -0.53 -10.08 -0.32
N TYR A 151 -1.75 -10.43 -0.72
CA TYR A 151 -2.94 -10.25 0.11
C TYR A 151 -3.40 -11.53 0.83
N LEU A 152 -3.03 -12.69 0.33
CA LEU A 152 -3.33 -14.00 0.92
C LEU A 152 -2.10 -14.54 1.65
#